data_9e1f68eadf87d6454239b4e9425c1e84
#
_entry.id   9e1f68eadf87d6454239b4e9425c1e84
#
_cell.length_a   1.000
_cell.length_b   1.000
_cell.length_c   1.000
_cell.angle_alpha   90.00
_cell.angle_beta   90.00
_cell.angle_gamma   90.00
#
_symmetry.space_group_name_H-M   'P 1'
#
loop_
_entity.id
_entity.type
_entity.pdbx_description
1 polymer ?
#
loop_
_entity_poly.entity_id
_entity_poly.type
_entity_poly.pdbx_seq_one_letter_code
_entity_poly.pdbx_strand_id
1 'polypeptide(L)'
;TLDLYCEVYNAMQHCYGQYTPQRETAALQQGYAAMQGKAVAASIGGGNSFSVVGVSGLGKSTALQRVLSLFPRIIHHERYKGQMLCCQQIPYLVVQTPHDGSVKAMILDIYLQLDALLGTSYQHYALAHKLTLDVLVSQLNQIVRVNHVGLLVIDELQNIAYRKNGIRFINFLVQLINGAGVSICMVGTPRVLQVLQQEFRSARRTTGLIYDRLPDDKEFALLLHGLWHYQYTRFATDLTPEMQSWLYRKTQGIPDVLVKLLYN
;
A
#
# COMPACT_ATOMS: atom_id res chain seq x y z
N THR A 1 -5.36 -14.99 1.97
CA THR A 1 -3.92 -14.56 2.05
C THR A 1 -3.20 -14.81 0.74
N LEU A 2 -3.47 -15.95 0.06
CA LEU A 2 -2.85 -16.26 -1.23
C LEU A 2 -3.27 -15.25 -2.31
N ASP A 3 -4.54 -14.93 -2.41
CA ASP A 3 -5.05 -13.93 -3.36
C ASP A 3 -4.40 -12.56 -3.14
N LEU A 4 -4.23 -12.16 -1.87
CA LEU A 4 -3.54 -10.92 -1.53
C LEU A 4 -2.06 -10.95 -1.97
N TYR A 5 -1.38 -12.08 -1.79
CA TYR A 5 -0.02 -12.26 -2.29
C TYR A 5 0.04 -12.11 -3.81
N CYS A 6 -0.88 -12.76 -4.52
CA CYS A 6 -0.97 -12.67 -5.99
C CYS A 6 -1.22 -11.24 -6.45
N GLU A 7 -2.14 -10.50 -5.82
CA GLU A 7 -2.41 -9.10 -6.18
C GLU A 7 -1.19 -8.19 -5.93
N VAL A 8 -0.53 -8.35 -4.77
CA VAL A 8 0.71 -7.61 -4.45
C VAL A 8 1.81 -7.92 -5.46
N TYR A 9 2.03 -9.19 -5.75
CA TYR A 9 3.05 -9.63 -6.70
C TYR A 9 2.75 -9.12 -8.12
N ASN A 10 1.52 -9.28 -8.59
CA ASN A 10 1.10 -8.82 -9.92
C ASN A 10 1.20 -7.30 -10.05
N ALA A 11 0.85 -6.54 -9.02
CA ALA A 11 0.98 -5.09 -9.02
C ALA A 11 2.44 -4.64 -9.15
N MET A 12 3.35 -5.29 -8.40
CA MET A 12 4.80 -5.04 -8.52
C MET A 12 5.33 -5.45 -9.91
N GLN A 13 4.95 -6.63 -10.41
CA GLN A 13 5.34 -7.12 -11.73
C GLN A 13 4.86 -6.17 -12.84
N HIS A 14 3.63 -5.66 -12.73
CA HIS A 14 3.10 -4.72 -13.70
C HIS A 14 3.88 -3.40 -13.69
N CYS A 15 4.21 -2.88 -12.52
CA CYS A 15 5.06 -1.71 -12.37
C CYS A 15 6.44 -1.93 -13.02
N TYR A 16 7.13 -3.02 -12.67
CA TYR A 16 8.48 -3.30 -13.15
C TYR A 16 8.53 -3.77 -14.62
N GLY A 17 7.49 -4.38 -15.13
CA GLY A 17 7.42 -4.81 -16.54
C GLY A 17 7.56 -3.64 -17.55
N GLN A 18 7.42 -2.41 -17.08
CA GLN A 18 7.61 -1.21 -17.88
C GLN A 18 9.03 -0.62 -17.80
N TYR A 19 9.81 -1.03 -16.78
CA TYR A 19 11.19 -0.63 -16.63
C TYR A 19 12.09 -1.53 -17.49
N THR A 20 12.52 -1.01 -18.63
CA THR A 20 13.61 -1.63 -19.40
C THR A 20 14.84 -0.73 -19.32
N PRO A 21 16.08 -1.28 -19.32
CA PRO A 21 17.30 -0.48 -19.28
C PRO A 21 17.36 0.60 -20.37
N GLN A 22 16.80 0.29 -21.55
CA GLN A 22 16.71 1.25 -22.66
C GLN A 22 15.74 2.40 -22.36
N ARG A 23 14.60 2.12 -21.70
CA ARG A 23 13.64 3.16 -21.28
C ARG A 23 14.22 4.01 -20.15
N GLU A 24 15.01 3.45 -19.25
CA GLU A 24 15.67 4.20 -18.19
C GLU A 24 16.74 5.13 -18.73
N THR A 25 17.57 4.64 -19.64
CA THR A 25 18.55 5.51 -20.33
C THR A 25 17.85 6.64 -21.06
N ALA A 26 16.75 6.35 -21.75
CA ALA A 26 15.94 7.38 -22.39
C ALA A 26 15.29 8.35 -21.37
N ALA A 27 14.81 7.86 -20.23
CA ALA A 27 14.21 8.70 -19.17
C ALA A 27 15.26 9.60 -18.51
N LEU A 28 16.49 9.11 -18.28
CA LEU A 28 17.62 9.91 -17.80
C LEU A 28 18.00 10.99 -18.82
N GLN A 29 18.11 10.64 -20.10
CA GLN A 29 18.37 11.60 -21.17
C GLN A 29 17.27 12.65 -21.27
N GLN A 30 16.00 12.25 -21.12
CA GLN A 30 14.86 13.16 -21.07
C GLN A 30 14.91 14.07 -19.83
N GLY A 31 15.30 13.54 -18.66
CA GLY A 31 15.51 14.32 -17.45
C GLY A 31 16.58 15.41 -17.63
N TYR A 32 17.71 15.07 -18.24
CA TYR A 32 18.74 16.03 -18.60
C TYR A 32 18.24 17.06 -19.62
N ALA A 33 17.44 16.65 -20.61
CA ALA A 33 16.85 17.58 -21.58
C ALA A 33 15.84 18.54 -20.94
N ALA A 34 15.07 18.07 -19.96
CA ALA A 34 14.14 18.90 -19.18
C ALA A 34 14.89 19.96 -18.35
N MET A 35 16.03 19.59 -17.73
CA MET A 35 16.89 20.53 -17.01
C MET A 35 17.47 21.60 -17.94
N GLN A 36 17.57 21.32 -19.24
CA GLN A 36 18.00 22.27 -20.27
C GLN A 36 16.84 23.06 -20.90
N GLY A 37 15.62 22.96 -20.34
CA GLY A 37 14.43 23.68 -20.85
C GLY A 37 13.84 23.10 -22.13
N LYS A 38 14.19 21.87 -22.53
CA LYS A 38 13.62 21.19 -23.70
C LYS A 38 12.32 20.48 -23.32
N ALA A 39 11.36 20.50 -24.23
CA ALA A 39 10.09 19.78 -24.03
C ALA A 39 10.36 18.27 -23.87
N VAL A 40 9.82 17.67 -22.81
CA VAL A 40 9.95 16.24 -22.50
C VAL A 40 8.64 15.55 -22.84
N ALA A 41 8.72 14.46 -23.60
CA ALA A 41 7.55 13.63 -23.86
C ALA A 41 7.01 13.05 -22.54
N ALA A 42 5.70 13.10 -22.34
CA ALA A 42 5.06 12.52 -21.18
C ALA A 42 5.39 11.02 -21.11
N SER A 43 5.96 10.58 -20.01
CA SER A 43 6.16 9.16 -19.75
C SER A 43 4.77 8.51 -19.63
N ILE A 44 4.51 7.48 -20.43
CA ILE A 44 3.31 6.67 -20.29
C ILE A 44 3.46 5.88 -18.99
N GLY A 45 2.94 6.43 -17.92
CA GLY A 45 2.87 5.74 -16.64
C GLY A 45 1.90 4.56 -16.75
N GLY A 46 2.25 3.44 -16.19
CA GLY A 46 1.46 2.23 -16.27
C GLY A 46 1.33 1.50 -14.94
N GLY A 47 1.36 2.20 -13.83
CA GLY A 47 1.06 1.59 -12.53
C GLY A 47 -0.35 1.00 -12.52
N ASN A 48 -0.53 -0.08 -11.77
CA ASN A 48 -1.83 -0.67 -11.50
C ASN A 48 -2.31 -0.26 -10.11
N SER A 49 -3.62 -0.35 -9.86
CA SER A 49 -4.16 -0.13 -8.53
C SER A 49 -5.10 -1.25 -8.13
N PHE A 50 -5.05 -1.65 -6.87
CA PHE A 50 -6.02 -2.57 -6.29
C PHE A 50 -6.42 -2.10 -4.89
N SER A 51 -7.55 -2.59 -4.42
CA SER A 51 -8.06 -2.24 -3.09
C SER A 51 -8.25 -3.48 -2.22
N VAL A 52 -8.01 -3.31 -0.93
CA VAL A 52 -8.28 -4.31 0.11
C VAL A 52 -9.29 -3.72 1.08
N VAL A 53 -10.54 -4.12 0.96
CA VAL A 53 -11.65 -3.51 1.68
C VAL A 53 -12.33 -4.54 2.59
N GLY A 54 -12.63 -4.14 3.80
CA GLY A 54 -13.37 -4.96 4.76
C GLY A 54 -13.56 -4.22 6.08
N VAL A 55 -14.47 -4.69 6.92
CA VAL A 55 -14.72 -4.06 8.23
C VAL A 55 -13.46 -4.03 9.10
N SER A 56 -13.44 -3.15 10.10
CA SER A 56 -12.31 -3.08 11.04
C SER A 56 -12.21 -4.39 11.84
N GLY A 57 -10.98 -4.77 12.19
CA GLY A 57 -10.73 -5.97 12.98
C GLY A 57 -10.66 -7.30 12.20
N LEU A 58 -10.78 -7.29 10.86
CA LEU A 58 -10.63 -8.49 10.03
C LEU A 58 -9.17 -8.91 9.76
N GLY A 59 -8.20 -8.15 10.26
CA GLY A 59 -6.79 -8.49 10.07
C GLY A 59 -6.20 -8.07 8.71
N LYS A 60 -6.83 -7.16 7.95
CA LYS A 60 -6.35 -6.68 6.64
C LYS A 60 -4.90 -6.20 6.68
N SER A 61 -4.60 -5.25 7.56
CA SER A 61 -3.26 -4.68 7.69
C SER A 61 -2.25 -5.72 8.15
N THR A 62 -2.64 -6.63 9.06
CA THR A 62 -1.80 -7.76 9.51
C THR A 62 -1.49 -8.73 8.37
N ALA A 63 -2.51 -9.12 7.59
CA ALA A 63 -2.33 -9.99 6.43
C ALA A 63 -1.41 -9.33 5.38
N LEU A 64 -1.62 -8.05 5.13
CA LEU A 64 -0.80 -7.29 4.19
C LEU A 64 0.66 -7.18 4.66
N GLN A 65 0.89 -6.84 5.93
CA GLN A 65 2.23 -6.82 6.51
C GLN A 65 2.93 -8.18 6.40
N ARG A 66 2.19 -9.27 6.63
CA ARG A 66 2.72 -10.63 6.48
C ARG A 66 3.11 -10.96 5.04
N VAL A 67 2.30 -10.55 4.07
CA VAL A 67 2.61 -10.72 2.64
C VAL A 67 3.81 -9.86 2.26
N LEU A 68 3.83 -8.58 2.66
CA LEU A 68 4.93 -7.66 2.36
C LEU A 68 6.26 -8.09 2.98
N SER A 69 6.24 -8.77 4.15
CA SER A 69 7.45 -9.28 4.79
C SER A 69 8.18 -10.38 3.98
N LEU A 70 7.53 -10.95 2.96
CA LEU A 70 8.16 -11.89 2.03
C LEU A 70 9.04 -11.20 0.98
N PHE A 71 8.96 -9.88 0.86
CA PHE A 71 9.73 -9.08 -0.08
C PHE A 71 10.80 -8.27 0.67
N PRO A 72 11.98 -8.07 0.07
CA PRO A 72 13.00 -7.21 0.66
C PRO A 72 12.52 -5.76 0.71
N ARG A 73 13.04 -4.99 1.66
CA ARG A 73 12.72 -3.55 1.78
C ARG A 73 13.41 -2.71 0.73
N ILE A 74 14.63 -3.09 0.35
CA ILE A 74 15.44 -2.43 -0.66
C ILE A 74 16.30 -3.48 -1.37
N ILE A 75 16.52 -3.31 -2.66
CA ILE A 75 17.40 -4.14 -3.48
C ILE A 75 18.40 -3.20 -4.17
N HIS A 76 19.68 -3.52 -4.03
CA HIS A 76 20.75 -2.81 -4.72
C HIS A 76 21.16 -3.60 -5.96
N HIS A 77 21.10 -2.97 -7.12
CA HIS A 77 21.52 -3.54 -8.37
C HIS A 77 22.86 -2.95 -8.77
N GLU A 78 23.84 -3.79 -9.01
CA GLU A 78 25.17 -3.39 -9.46
C GLU A 78 25.39 -3.69 -10.95
N ARG A 79 24.77 -4.76 -11.45
CA ARG A 79 24.95 -5.23 -12.83
C ARG A 79 23.65 -5.79 -13.40
N TYR A 80 23.44 -5.57 -14.70
CA TYR A 80 22.37 -6.19 -15.46
C TYR A 80 22.92 -6.71 -16.79
N LYS A 81 22.73 -8.00 -17.07
CA LYS A 81 23.24 -8.67 -18.31
C LYS A 81 24.71 -8.35 -18.63
N GLY A 82 25.56 -8.31 -17.61
CA GLY A 82 26.98 -8.02 -17.73
C GLY A 82 27.37 -6.54 -17.80
N GLN A 83 26.40 -5.61 -17.90
CA GLN A 83 26.62 -4.17 -17.87
C GLN A 83 26.46 -3.62 -16.44
N MET A 84 27.20 -2.58 -16.11
CA MET A 84 27.02 -1.88 -14.83
C MET A 84 25.65 -1.22 -14.80
N LEU A 85 24.90 -1.51 -13.75
CA LEU A 85 23.61 -0.90 -13.46
C LEU A 85 23.55 -0.54 -11.96
N CYS A 86 24.02 0.64 -11.61
CA CYS A 86 23.98 1.10 -10.22
C CYS A 86 22.63 1.77 -9.96
N CYS A 87 21.65 1.01 -9.50
CA CYS A 87 20.36 1.55 -9.09
C CYS A 87 19.83 0.88 -7.82
N GLN A 88 18.95 1.59 -7.13
CA GLN A 88 18.22 1.09 -5.97
C GLN A 88 16.79 0.81 -6.37
N GLN A 89 16.25 -0.27 -5.84
CA GLN A 89 14.85 -0.65 -6.04
C GLN A 89 14.19 -0.80 -4.69
N ILE A 90 13.07 -0.13 -4.51
CA ILE A 90 12.23 -0.21 -3.32
C ILE A 90 10.96 -0.97 -3.70
N PRO A 91 10.85 -2.27 -3.39
CA PRO A 91 9.70 -3.06 -3.78
C PRO A 91 8.38 -2.50 -3.27
N TYR A 92 8.35 -1.98 -2.04
CA TYR A 92 7.14 -1.38 -1.49
C TYR A 92 7.42 -0.32 -0.43
N LEU A 93 6.48 0.61 -0.31
CA LEU A 93 6.37 1.56 0.81
C LEU A 93 4.99 1.42 1.45
N VAL A 94 4.91 1.58 2.77
CA VAL A 94 3.63 1.54 3.50
C VAL A 94 3.46 2.88 4.21
N VAL A 95 2.37 3.55 3.94
CA VAL A 95 2.02 4.85 4.53
C VAL A 95 0.57 4.83 5.02
N GLN A 96 0.29 5.65 6.02
CA GLN A 96 -1.06 5.80 6.53
C GLN A 96 -1.72 7.06 5.96
N THR A 97 -3.00 6.97 5.69
CA THR A 97 -3.77 8.14 5.24
C THR A 97 -3.87 9.16 6.37
N PRO A 98 -3.44 10.41 6.18
CA PRO A 98 -3.57 11.45 7.18
C PRO A 98 -5.03 11.64 7.62
N HIS A 99 -5.26 11.88 8.91
CA HIS A 99 -6.59 12.06 9.47
C HIS A 99 -7.38 13.22 8.86
N ASP A 100 -6.67 14.26 8.41
CA ASP A 100 -7.26 15.44 7.77
C ASP A 100 -7.41 15.30 6.24
N GLY A 101 -6.92 14.21 5.65
CA GLY A 101 -6.90 13.99 4.21
C GLY A 101 -5.94 14.94 3.46
N SER A 102 -4.93 15.47 4.12
CA SER A 102 -3.96 16.39 3.53
C SER A 102 -3.01 15.67 2.59
N VAL A 103 -3.02 16.05 1.31
CA VAL A 103 -2.06 15.56 0.31
C VAL A 103 -0.62 15.93 0.70
N LYS A 104 -0.42 17.14 1.24
CA LYS A 104 0.91 17.59 1.69
C LYS A 104 1.44 16.71 2.82
N ALA A 105 0.61 16.41 3.81
CA ALA A 105 1.00 15.52 4.92
C ALA A 105 1.35 14.12 4.41
N MET A 106 0.57 13.59 3.46
CA MET A 106 0.84 12.30 2.82
C MET A 106 2.19 12.27 2.11
N ILE A 107 2.53 13.30 1.33
CA ILE A 107 3.82 13.39 0.64
C ILE A 107 4.97 13.47 1.64
N LEU A 108 4.82 14.22 2.71
CA LEU A 108 5.83 14.33 3.75
C LEU A 108 6.03 13.01 4.51
N ASP A 109 4.98 12.19 4.69
CA ASP A 109 5.11 10.86 5.26
C ASP A 109 5.83 9.90 4.30
N ILE A 110 5.51 9.96 3.01
CA ILE A 110 6.26 9.19 1.99
C ILE A 110 7.74 9.58 2.00
N TYR A 111 8.07 10.86 2.10
CA TYR A 111 9.47 11.30 2.20
C TYR A 111 10.14 10.77 3.46
N LEU A 112 9.46 10.78 4.61
CA LEU A 112 9.98 10.22 5.85
C LEU A 112 10.33 8.73 5.71
N GLN A 113 9.45 7.95 5.07
CA GLN A 113 9.69 6.53 4.81
C GLN A 113 10.88 6.31 3.86
N LEU A 114 10.97 7.14 2.81
CA LEU A 114 12.11 7.10 1.89
C LEU A 114 13.42 7.49 2.57
N ASP A 115 13.41 8.55 3.38
CA ASP A 115 14.57 9.00 4.13
C ASP A 115 15.09 7.92 5.08
N ALA A 116 14.18 7.21 5.75
CA ALA A 116 14.53 6.09 6.64
C ALA A 116 15.16 4.90 5.89
N LEU A 117 14.76 4.66 4.63
CA LEU A 117 15.30 3.56 3.83
C LEU A 117 16.59 3.92 3.10
N LEU A 118 16.71 5.15 2.62
CA LEU A 118 17.79 5.60 1.74
C LEU A 118 18.89 6.38 2.47
N GLY A 119 18.64 6.80 3.73
CA GLY A 119 19.55 7.68 4.45
C GLY A 119 19.58 9.10 3.88
N THR A 120 18.49 9.54 3.24
CA THR A 120 18.33 10.88 2.65
C THR A 120 17.64 11.85 3.62
N SER A 121 17.36 13.08 3.20
CA SER A 121 16.71 14.11 3.99
C SER A 121 15.67 14.91 3.20
N TYR A 122 14.90 14.23 2.36
CA TYR A 122 13.86 14.85 1.52
C TYR A 122 12.80 15.59 2.33
N GLN A 123 12.34 14.98 3.44
CA GLN A 123 11.34 15.60 4.30
C GLN A 123 11.87 16.89 4.92
N HIS A 124 13.08 16.84 5.48
CA HIS A 124 13.70 18.02 6.09
C HIS A 124 13.87 19.15 5.07
N TYR A 125 14.39 18.83 3.89
CA TYR A 125 14.55 19.79 2.79
C TYR A 125 13.21 20.43 2.40
N ALA A 126 12.16 19.63 2.24
CA ALA A 126 10.82 20.11 1.87
C ALA A 126 10.24 21.08 2.91
N LEU A 127 10.45 20.79 4.19
CA LEU A 127 9.98 21.62 5.31
C LEU A 127 10.79 22.92 5.43
N ALA A 128 12.13 22.81 5.36
CA ALA A 128 13.03 23.96 5.48
C ALA A 128 12.78 25.02 4.37
N HIS A 129 12.54 24.57 3.13
CA HIS A 129 12.29 25.44 1.98
C HIS A 129 10.82 25.77 1.75
N LYS A 130 9.90 25.31 2.64
CA LYS A 130 8.45 25.58 2.55
C LYS A 130 7.86 25.31 1.16
N LEU A 131 8.24 24.19 0.55
CA LEU A 131 7.87 23.84 -0.81
C LEU A 131 6.35 23.87 -1.02
N THR A 132 5.91 24.34 -2.18
CA THR A 132 4.51 24.33 -2.59
C THR A 132 4.05 22.90 -2.91
N LEU A 133 2.75 22.65 -2.90
CA LEU A 133 2.19 21.33 -3.17
C LEU A 133 2.60 20.82 -4.56
N ASP A 134 2.56 21.67 -5.57
CA ASP A 134 2.89 21.29 -6.95
C ASP A 134 4.36 20.87 -7.10
N VAL A 135 5.26 21.57 -6.42
CA VAL A 135 6.68 21.21 -6.37
C VAL A 135 6.88 19.87 -5.65
N LEU A 136 6.19 19.67 -4.52
CA LEU A 136 6.24 18.41 -3.78
C LEU A 136 5.76 17.22 -4.61
N VAL A 137 4.65 17.37 -5.34
CA VAL A 137 4.12 16.32 -6.22
C VAL A 137 5.10 16.02 -7.36
N SER A 138 5.67 17.04 -7.98
CA SER A 138 6.65 16.88 -9.05
C SER A 138 7.90 16.15 -8.56
N GLN A 139 8.44 16.56 -7.42
CA GLN A 139 9.62 15.91 -6.81
C GLN A 139 9.31 14.47 -6.40
N LEU A 140 8.14 14.22 -5.79
CA LEU A 140 7.73 12.88 -5.40
C LEU A 140 7.71 11.94 -6.60
N ASN A 141 7.11 12.37 -7.73
CA ASN A 141 7.09 11.57 -8.95
C ASN A 141 8.51 11.20 -9.41
N GLN A 142 9.47 12.13 -9.34
CA GLN A 142 10.85 11.87 -9.72
C GLN A 142 11.53 10.91 -8.73
N ILE A 143 11.40 11.14 -7.43
CA ILE A 143 12.01 10.31 -6.38
C ILE A 143 11.51 8.88 -6.46
N VAL A 144 10.19 8.68 -6.60
CA VAL A 144 9.55 7.37 -6.72
C VAL A 144 10.07 6.62 -7.96
N ARG A 145 10.24 7.33 -9.09
CA ARG A 145 10.77 6.73 -10.33
C ARG A 145 12.25 6.36 -10.22
N VAL A 146 13.09 7.28 -9.72
CA VAL A 146 14.54 7.06 -9.61
C VAL A 146 14.87 5.90 -8.67
N ASN A 147 14.09 5.74 -7.61
CA ASN A 147 14.25 4.65 -6.64
C ASN A 147 13.42 3.41 -6.97
N HIS A 148 12.82 3.33 -8.16
CA HIS A 148 12.08 2.17 -8.65
C HIS A 148 11.08 1.64 -7.61
N VAL A 149 10.26 2.54 -7.05
CA VAL A 149 9.22 2.13 -6.09
C VAL A 149 8.15 1.32 -6.82
N GLY A 150 8.00 0.04 -6.44
CA GLY A 150 7.09 -0.89 -7.12
C GLY A 150 5.64 -0.75 -6.68
N LEU A 151 5.43 -0.67 -5.36
CA LEU A 151 4.10 -0.63 -4.76
C LEU A 151 4.05 0.39 -3.63
N LEU A 152 3.09 1.30 -3.69
CA LEU A 152 2.74 2.18 -2.58
C LEU A 152 1.46 1.66 -1.90
N VAL A 153 1.58 1.25 -0.65
CA VAL A 153 0.46 0.80 0.17
C VAL A 153 -0.04 1.97 1.00
N ILE A 154 -1.32 2.27 0.88
CA ILE A 154 -1.99 3.34 1.60
C ILE A 154 -3.05 2.73 2.51
N ASP A 155 -2.75 2.71 3.81
CA ASP A 155 -3.67 2.18 4.82
C ASP A 155 -4.58 3.28 5.40
N GLU A 156 -5.63 2.86 6.09
CA GLU A 156 -6.62 3.72 6.74
C GLU A 156 -7.31 4.72 5.77
N LEU A 157 -7.54 4.30 4.53
CA LEU A 157 -8.08 5.18 3.49
C LEU A 157 -9.47 5.76 3.83
N GLN A 158 -10.23 5.18 4.76
CA GLN A 158 -11.49 5.73 5.22
C GLN A 158 -11.36 7.12 5.87
N ASN A 159 -10.17 7.53 6.27
CA ASN A 159 -9.93 8.87 6.83
C ASN A 159 -10.31 9.99 5.84
N ILE A 160 -10.33 9.71 4.54
CA ILE A 160 -10.74 10.68 3.51
C ILE A 160 -12.24 10.60 3.15
N ALA A 161 -12.95 9.52 3.51
CA ALA A 161 -14.29 9.22 3.00
C ALA A 161 -15.33 10.33 3.26
N TYR A 162 -15.15 11.11 4.31
CA TYR A 162 -16.09 12.20 4.69
C TYR A 162 -15.45 13.58 4.65
N ARG A 163 -14.26 13.72 4.04
CA ARG A 163 -13.55 15.00 4.02
C ARG A 163 -13.79 15.74 2.71
N LYS A 164 -13.91 17.06 2.78
CA LYS A 164 -13.99 17.93 1.58
C LYS A 164 -12.80 17.74 0.64
N ASN A 165 -11.67 17.27 1.16
CA ASN A 165 -10.44 17.02 0.41
C ASN A 165 -10.34 15.61 -0.18
N GLY A 166 -11.32 14.72 0.03
CA GLY A 166 -11.26 13.34 -0.42
C GLY A 166 -11.03 13.20 -1.92
N ILE A 167 -11.76 13.96 -2.73
CA ILE A 167 -11.61 13.98 -4.19
C ILE A 167 -10.20 14.44 -4.59
N ARG A 168 -9.68 15.49 -3.96
CA ARG A 168 -8.30 15.96 -4.23
C ARG A 168 -7.26 14.91 -3.90
N PHE A 169 -7.47 14.19 -2.81
CA PHE A 169 -6.59 13.11 -2.40
C PHE A 169 -6.59 11.96 -3.41
N ILE A 170 -7.76 11.53 -3.86
CA ILE A 170 -7.87 10.49 -4.90
C ILE A 170 -7.25 10.95 -6.22
N ASN A 171 -7.49 12.19 -6.65
CA ASN A 171 -6.88 12.74 -7.85
C ASN A 171 -5.35 12.77 -7.76
N PHE A 172 -4.80 13.07 -6.58
CA PHE A 172 -3.37 12.94 -6.32
C PHE A 172 -2.87 11.51 -6.51
N LEU A 173 -3.59 10.49 -6.01
CA LEU A 173 -3.21 9.09 -6.22
C LEU A 173 -3.24 8.70 -7.71
N VAL A 174 -4.26 9.12 -8.44
CA VAL A 174 -4.34 8.91 -9.90
C VAL A 174 -3.18 9.60 -10.62
N GLN A 175 -2.85 10.82 -10.21
CA GLN A 175 -1.70 11.54 -10.75
C GLN A 175 -0.37 10.82 -10.47
N LEU A 176 -0.22 10.23 -9.29
CA LEU A 176 0.98 9.47 -8.91
C LEU A 176 1.11 8.17 -9.74
N ILE A 177 0.00 7.44 -9.94
CA ILE A 177 -0.03 6.26 -10.81
C ILE A 177 0.41 6.63 -12.23
N ASN A 178 -0.14 7.69 -12.78
CA ASN A 178 0.13 8.11 -14.16
C ASN A 178 1.50 8.79 -14.32
N GLY A 179 1.92 9.59 -13.36
CA GLY A 179 3.16 10.36 -13.40
C GLY A 179 4.40 9.55 -13.01
N ALA A 180 4.33 8.80 -11.93
CA ALA A 180 5.45 8.00 -11.44
C ALA A 180 5.45 6.56 -11.96
N GLY A 181 4.29 6.05 -12.43
CA GLY A 181 4.15 4.66 -12.86
C GLY A 181 4.12 3.64 -11.71
N VAL A 182 4.02 4.11 -10.48
CA VAL A 182 3.96 3.26 -9.28
C VAL A 182 2.61 2.58 -9.16
N SER A 183 2.60 1.32 -8.74
CA SER A 183 1.35 0.64 -8.38
C SER A 183 0.87 1.05 -6.99
N ILE A 184 -0.45 1.12 -6.78
CA ILE A 184 -1.03 1.53 -5.49
C ILE A 184 -1.96 0.45 -4.94
N CYS A 185 -1.73 0.05 -3.69
CA CYS A 185 -2.64 -0.75 -2.88
C CYS A 185 -3.38 0.15 -1.89
N MET A 186 -4.70 0.20 -1.99
CA MET A 186 -5.57 1.00 -1.15
C MET A 186 -6.27 0.13 -0.11
N VAL A 187 -5.96 0.34 1.17
CA VAL A 187 -6.54 -0.44 2.27
C VAL A 187 -7.53 0.40 3.07
N GLY A 188 -8.71 -0.14 3.33
CA GLY A 188 -9.71 0.62 4.06
C GLY A 188 -10.96 -0.18 4.44
N THR A 189 -11.92 0.53 5.01
CA THR A 189 -13.25 -0.02 5.33
C THR A 189 -14.21 0.15 4.15
N PRO A 190 -15.37 -0.53 4.13
CA PRO A 190 -16.37 -0.41 3.06
C PRO A 190 -16.84 1.03 2.78
N ARG A 191 -16.67 1.94 3.74
CA ARG A 191 -17.00 3.37 3.59
C ARG A 191 -16.24 4.05 2.45
N VAL A 192 -15.06 3.55 2.12
CA VAL A 192 -14.21 4.08 1.06
C VAL A 192 -14.70 3.70 -0.34
N LEU A 193 -15.47 2.60 -0.46
CA LEU A 193 -15.90 2.07 -1.77
C LEU A 193 -16.64 3.10 -2.61
N GLN A 194 -17.51 3.92 -1.99
CA GLN A 194 -18.28 4.94 -2.72
C GLN A 194 -17.36 5.97 -3.37
N VAL A 195 -16.34 6.44 -2.64
CA VAL A 195 -15.37 7.42 -3.14
C VAL A 195 -14.50 6.80 -4.23
N LEU A 196 -14.03 5.58 -4.02
CA LEU A 196 -13.23 4.85 -5.01
C LEU A 196 -14.02 4.56 -6.28
N GLN A 197 -15.27 4.15 -6.15
CA GLN A 197 -16.12 3.85 -7.31
C GLN A 197 -16.44 5.08 -8.15
N GLN A 198 -16.57 6.26 -7.57
CA GLN A 198 -16.84 7.50 -8.30
C GLN A 198 -15.63 7.92 -9.15
N GLU A 199 -14.44 7.88 -8.59
CA GLU A 199 -13.24 8.42 -9.23
C GLU A 199 -12.50 7.37 -10.10
N PHE A 200 -12.46 6.12 -9.66
CA PHE A 200 -11.77 5.04 -10.39
C PHE A 200 -12.63 4.31 -11.42
N ARG A 201 -13.92 4.65 -11.56
CA ARG A 201 -14.75 4.13 -12.69
C ARG A 201 -14.17 4.46 -14.06
N SER A 202 -13.50 5.60 -14.18
CA SER A 202 -12.82 6.01 -15.41
C SER A 202 -11.47 5.30 -15.60
N ALA A 203 -10.85 4.82 -14.53
CA ALA A 203 -9.64 4.02 -14.58
C ALA A 203 -10.03 2.53 -14.50
N ARG A 204 -10.23 1.86 -15.63
CA ARG A 204 -10.55 0.42 -15.79
C ARG A 204 -9.53 -0.54 -15.15
N ARG A 205 -8.81 -0.13 -14.10
CA ARG A 205 -7.59 -0.75 -13.57
C ARG A 205 -7.64 -1.07 -12.08
N THR A 206 -8.82 -1.02 -11.45
CA THR A 206 -8.90 -1.31 -10.02
C THR A 206 -9.54 -2.68 -9.81
N THR A 207 -8.75 -3.65 -9.44
CA THR A 207 -9.21 -4.90 -8.83
C THR A 207 -9.46 -4.67 -7.34
N GLY A 208 -10.37 -5.41 -6.73
CA GLY A 208 -10.69 -5.25 -5.32
C GLY A 208 -10.79 -6.59 -4.61
N LEU A 209 -10.06 -6.74 -3.53
CA LEU A 209 -10.23 -7.83 -2.58
C LEU A 209 -11.17 -7.38 -1.47
N ILE A 210 -12.27 -8.09 -1.31
CA ILE A 210 -13.21 -7.86 -0.22
C ILE A 210 -12.90 -8.88 0.88
N TYR A 211 -12.49 -8.36 2.04
CA TYR A 211 -12.35 -9.14 3.24
C TYR A 211 -13.69 -9.12 3.98
N ASP A 212 -14.30 -10.27 4.08
CA ASP A 212 -15.52 -10.46 4.85
C ASP A 212 -15.21 -11.15 6.19
N ARG A 213 -16.22 -11.21 7.05
CA ARG A 213 -16.15 -11.93 8.31
C ARG A 213 -15.92 -13.40 8.03
N LEU A 214 -15.19 -14.08 8.91
CA LEU A 214 -15.05 -15.53 8.82
C LEU A 214 -16.43 -16.16 8.98
N PRO A 215 -16.83 -17.04 8.06
CA PRO A 215 -18.07 -17.80 8.20
C PRO A 215 -17.98 -18.78 9.39
N ASP A 216 -19.13 -19.30 9.85
CA ASP A 216 -19.16 -20.34 10.90
C ASP A 216 -18.83 -21.71 10.29
N ASP A 217 -17.59 -21.87 9.94
CA ASP A 217 -17.08 -23.05 9.26
C ASP A 217 -15.68 -23.48 9.75
N LYS A 218 -15.00 -24.26 8.92
CA LYS A 218 -13.64 -24.77 9.22
C LYS A 218 -12.60 -23.65 9.35
N GLU A 219 -12.78 -22.49 8.68
CA GLU A 219 -11.81 -21.41 8.76
C GLU A 219 -11.86 -20.71 10.12
N PHE A 220 -13.08 -20.44 10.64
CA PHE A 220 -13.24 -19.93 12.00
C PHE A 220 -12.75 -20.94 13.03
N ALA A 221 -13.10 -22.22 12.87
CA ALA A 221 -12.64 -23.29 13.76
C ALA A 221 -11.11 -23.36 13.79
N LEU A 222 -10.45 -23.30 12.63
CA LEU A 222 -8.99 -23.33 12.54
C LEU A 222 -8.34 -22.16 13.28
N LEU A 223 -8.86 -20.93 13.08
CA LEU A 223 -8.39 -19.75 13.80
C LEU A 223 -8.58 -19.92 15.32
N LEU A 224 -9.78 -20.35 15.74
CA LEU A 224 -10.09 -20.53 17.15
C LEU A 224 -9.21 -21.60 17.80
N HIS A 225 -9.03 -22.75 17.16
CA HIS A 225 -8.12 -23.78 17.65
C HIS A 225 -6.67 -23.29 17.76
N GLY A 226 -6.20 -22.51 16.77
CA GLY A 226 -4.88 -21.91 16.83
C GLY A 226 -4.69 -20.98 18.02
N LEU A 227 -5.71 -20.15 18.31
CA LEU A 227 -5.68 -19.24 19.45
C LEU A 227 -5.87 -19.96 20.79
N TRP A 228 -6.63 -21.05 20.82
CA TRP A 228 -6.94 -21.78 22.03
C TRP A 228 -5.71 -22.39 22.70
N HIS A 229 -4.66 -22.67 21.97
CA HIS A 229 -3.38 -23.14 22.52
C HIS A 229 -2.67 -22.10 23.40
N TYR A 230 -3.01 -20.83 23.25
CA TYR A 230 -2.40 -19.71 24.01
C TYR A 230 -3.23 -19.29 25.22
N GLN A 231 -4.14 -20.17 25.72
CA GLN A 231 -4.92 -19.86 26.91
C GLN A 231 -4.02 -19.74 28.16
N TYR A 232 -4.21 -18.66 28.92
CA TYR A 232 -3.49 -18.40 30.18
C TYR A 232 -4.39 -18.66 31.38
N THR A 233 -5.04 -19.83 31.39
CA THR A 233 -5.92 -20.25 32.47
C THR A 233 -5.17 -21.14 33.48
N ARG A 234 -5.62 -21.17 34.73
CA ARG A 234 -5.02 -22.01 35.78
C ARG A 234 -5.02 -23.52 35.43
N PHE A 235 -6.02 -23.94 34.67
CA PHE A 235 -6.16 -25.30 34.14
C PHE A 235 -6.45 -25.18 32.64
N ALA A 236 -5.78 -26.01 31.85
CA ALA A 236 -6.09 -26.13 30.43
C ALA A 236 -7.54 -26.63 30.26
N THR A 237 -8.30 -25.94 29.44
CA THR A 237 -9.69 -26.30 29.17
C THR A 237 -9.82 -26.72 27.72
N ASP A 238 -10.47 -27.84 27.46
CA ASP A 238 -10.77 -28.29 26.11
C ASP A 238 -11.83 -27.42 25.44
N LEU A 239 -11.66 -27.16 24.17
CA LEU A 239 -12.61 -26.39 23.38
C LEU A 239 -13.80 -27.31 23.00
N THR A 240 -14.96 -27.02 23.57
CA THR A 240 -16.18 -27.78 23.23
C THR A 240 -16.92 -27.14 22.04
N PRO A 241 -17.75 -27.91 21.31
CA PRO A 241 -18.57 -27.39 20.22
C PRO A 241 -19.52 -26.27 20.66
N GLU A 242 -20.04 -26.36 21.89
CA GLU A 242 -20.93 -25.33 22.46
C GLU A 242 -20.16 -24.02 22.70
N MET A 243 -18.92 -24.09 23.20
CA MET A 243 -18.04 -22.95 23.38
C MET A 243 -17.69 -22.31 22.03
N GLN A 244 -17.37 -23.11 21.03
CA GLN A 244 -17.10 -22.62 19.68
C GLN A 244 -18.32 -21.86 19.13
N SER A 245 -19.50 -22.45 19.18
CA SER A 245 -20.73 -21.81 18.70
C SER A 245 -21.07 -20.54 19.48
N TRP A 246 -20.81 -20.51 20.80
CA TRP A 246 -21.02 -19.34 21.63
C TRP A 246 -20.01 -18.21 21.25
N LEU A 247 -18.75 -18.54 21.09
CA LEU A 247 -17.71 -17.60 20.66
C LEU A 247 -18.03 -17.01 19.29
N TYR A 248 -18.45 -17.84 18.33
CA TYR A 248 -18.85 -17.38 17.02
C TYR A 248 -20.02 -16.37 17.11
N ARG A 249 -21.06 -16.70 17.84
CA ARG A 249 -22.22 -15.80 18.03
C ARG A 249 -21.82 -14.46 18.65
N LYS A 250 -20.86 -14.44 19.57
CA LYS A 250 -20.38 -13.21 20.23
C LYS A 250 -19.46 -12.38 19.33
N THR A 251 -18.61 -13.03 18.54
CA THR A 251 -17.58 -12.37 17.72
C THR A 251 -18.03 -12.13 16.29
N GLN A 252 -19.08 -12.82 15.84
CA GLN A 252 -19.61 -12.74 14.47
C GLN A 252 -18.50 -12.99 13.43
N GLY A 253 -17.53 -13.86 13.72
CA GLY A 253 -16.42 -14.17 12.85
C GLY A 253 -15.39 -13.05 12.66
N ILE A 254 -15.37 -12.05 13.56
CA ILE A 254 -14.37 -10.97 13.51
C ILE A 254 -13.14 -11.35 14.37
N PRO A 255 -11.95 -11.56 13.77
CA PRO A 255 -10.77 -12.05 14.48
C PRO A 255 -10.32 -11.15 15.64
N ASP A 256 -10.34 -9.84 15.47
CA ASP A 256 -9.94 -8.89 16.53
C ASP A 256 -10.85 -8.95 17.76
N VAL A 257 -12.16 -9.14 17.54
CA VAL A 257 -13.12 -9.31 18.62
C VAL A 257 -12.89 -10.64 19.33
N LEU A 258 -12.58 -11.71 18.59
CA LEU A 258 -12.26 -13.02 19.14
C LEU A 258 -11.00 -12.94 20.02
N VAL A 259 -9.92 -12.37 19.51
CA VAL A 259 -8.66 -12.20 20.27
C VAL A 259 -8.90 -11.40 21.55
N LYS A 260 -9.61 -10.28 21.47
CA LYS A 260 -9.93 -9.46 22.65
C LYS A 260 -10.81 -10.19 23.67
N LEU A 261 -11.74 -11.01 23.20
CA LEU A 261 -12.62 -11.80 24.07
C LEU A 261 -11.84 -12.93 24.79
N LEU A 262 -10.85 -13.51 24.14
CA LEU A 262 -10.01 -14.55 24.75
C LEU A 262 -8.92 -14.00 25.67
N TYR A 263 -8.53 -12.74 25.46
CA TYR A 263 -7.49 -12.07 26.24
C TYR A 263 -8.00 -11.54 27.59
N ASN A 264 -9.29 -11.17 27.69
CA ASN A 264 -9.94 -10.66 28.91
C ASN A 264 -10.60 -11.79 29.72
#